data_64127da27d344dd3884635d9dae168e1
#
_entry.id   64127da27d344dd3884635d9dae168e1
#
_cell.length_a   1.000
_cell.length_b   1.000
_cell.length_c   1.000
_cell.angle_alpha   90.00
_cell.angle_beta   90.00
_cell.angle_gamma   90.00
#
_symmetry.space_group_name_H-M   'P 1'
#
loop_
_entity.id
_entity.type
_entity.pdbx_description
1 polymer ?
#
loop_
_entity_poly.entity_id
_entity_poly.type
_entity_poly.pdbx_seq_one_letter_code
_entity_poly.pdbx_strand_id
1 'polypeptide(L)'
;MKLRLLLLIPLALASVVPFALATVNDALSFAKEAAAPYAKQGYTIREDAWGGDLGVKDQQAVTAQLFKGNEYGFWLATDTRGAVITVHIYDSDGKLAETEFWQKGRFAGAKITPNKTGAYYAIVTVEKSPQERSNWALVYGYR
;
A
#
# COMPACT_ATOMS: atom_id res chain seq x y z
N MET A 1 -14.38 35.24 36.81
CA MET A 1 -13.84 34.06 37.47
C MET A 1 -14.29 32.77 36.85
N LYS A 2 -15.57 32.64 36.57
CA LYS A 2 -16.15 31.41 36.05
C LYS A 2 -15.81 31.14 34.58
N LEU A 3 -15.40 32.16 33.84
CA LEU A 3 -15.09 32.07 32.44
C LEU A 3 -13.74 31.43 32.14
N ARG A 4 -12.89 31.35 33.13
CA ARG A 4 -11.52 30.85 32.92
C ARG A 4 -11.43 29.36 32.67
N LEU A 5 -12.40 28.61 33.16
CA LEU A 5 -12.41 27.14 33.00
C LEU A 5 -12.79 26.71 31.60
N LEU A 6 -13.51 27.54 30.87
CA LEU A 6 -14.01 27.19 29.53
C LEU A 6 -12.92 27.26 28.48
N LEU A 7 -11.81 27.96 28.76
CA LEU A 7 -10.74 28.11 27.79
C LEU A 7 -9.79 26.94 27.68
N LEU A 8 -9.80 26.04 28.66
CA LEU A 8 -8.86 24.92 28.68
C LEU A 8 -9.32 23.74 27.86
N ILE A 9 -10.61 23.58 27.68
CA ILE A 9 -11.21 22.42 27.00
C ILE A 9 -10.91 22.40 25.51
N PRO A 10 -11.01 23.51 24.75
CA PRO A 10 -10.80 23.50 23.31
C PRO A 10 -9.35 23.18 22.92
N LEU A 11 -8.39 23.51 23.77
CA LEU A 11 -6.98 23.25 23.49
C LEU A 11 -6.62 21.78 23.53
N ALA A 12 -7.25 21.03 24.42
CA ALA A 12 -7.00 19.59 24.51
C ALA A 12 -7.51 18.84 23.29
N LEU A 13 -8.61 19.29 22.70
CA LEU A 13 -9.17 18.67 21.51
C LEU A 13 -8.35 18.95 20.26
N ALA A 14 -7.76 20.14 20.15
CA ALA A 14 -6.97 20.52 18.98
C ALA A 14 -5.68 19.72 18.84
N SER A 15 -5.12 19.22 19.94
CA SER A 15 -3.85 18.48 19.90
C SER A 15 -3.99 17.04 19.42
N VAL A 16 -5.19 16.49 19.36
CA VAL A 16 -5.43 15.09 18.95
C VAL A 16 -5.57 14.94 17.43
N VAL A 17 -6.12 15.95 16.76
CA VAL A 17 -6.48 15.89 15.34
C VAL A 17 -5.30 15.65 14.40
N PRO A 18 -4.09 16.24 14.58
CA PRO A 18 -3.00 16.08 13.63
C PRO A 18 -2.46 14.66 13.49
N PHE A 19 -2.62 13.81 14.50
CA PHE A 19 -2.07 12.46 14.46
C PHE A 19 -2.80 11.53 13.49
N ALA A 20 -4.08 11.78 13.23
CA ALA A 20 -4.89 10.91 12.38
C ALA A 20 -4.62 11.11 10.88
N LEU A 21 -3.96 12.20 10.48
CA LEU A 21 -3.84 12.59 9.08
C LEU A 21 -2.52 12.20 8.42
N ALA A 22 -1.52 11.73 9.16
CA ALA A 22 -0.17 11.53 8.66
C ALA A 22 0.07 10.14 8.04
N THR A 23 -0.76 9.18 8.34
CA THR A 23 -0.44 7.75 8.22
C THR A 23 -0.48 7.19 6.80
N VAL A 24 -1.39 7.67 5.93
CA VAL A 24 -1.44 7.24 4.53
C VAL A 24 -0.22 7.75 3.78
N ASN A 25 0.21 8.97 4.05
CA ASN A 25 1.42 9.53 3.45
C ASN A 25 2.67 8.78 3.90
N ASP A 26 2.69 8.30 5.14
CA ASP A 26 3.80 7.49 5.64
C ASP A 26 3.85 6.14 4.91
N ALA A 27 2.72 5.48 4.73
CA ALA A 27 2.66 4.24 3.96
C ALA A 27 3.17 4.44 2.53
N LEU A 28 2.79 5.54 1.89
CA LEU A 28 3.26 5.87 0.54
C LEU A 28 4.77 6.09 0.50
N SER A 29 5.32 6.80 1.48
CA SER A 29 6.76 7.00 1.58
C SER A 29 7.50 5.68 1.73
N PHE A 30 7.00 4.77 2.54
CA PHE A 30 7.60 3.44 2.72
C PHE A 30 7.50 2.61 1.44
N ALA A 31 6.39 2.66 0.73
CA ALA A 31 6.24 1.94 -0.54
C ALA A 31 7.23 2.45 -1.59
N LYS A 32 7.43 3.75 -1.67
CA LYS A 32 8.43 4.36 -2.55
C LYS A 32 9.86 3.96 -2.17
N GLU A 33 10.16 3.91 -0.88
CA GLU A 33 11.45 3.42 -0.41
C GLU A 33 11.69 1.96 -0.80
N ALA A 34 10.66 1.13 -0.69
CA ALA A 34 10.75 -0.27 -1.08
C ALA A 34 11.01 -0.43 -2.58
N ALA A 35 10.43 0.42 -3.40
CA ALA A 35 10.60 0.40 -4.86
C ALA A 35 11.94 0.98 -5.33
N ALA A 36 12.52 1.90 -4.59
CA ALA A 36 13.71 2.65 -5.02
C ALA A 36 14.89 1.79 -5.48
N PRO A 37 15.27 0.68 -4.79
CA PRO A 37 16.36 -0.17 -5.26
C PRO A 37 16.11 -0.78 -6.64
N TYR A 38 14.85 -1.00 -6.98
CA TYR A 38 14.48 -1.60 -8.26
C TYR A 38 14.62 -0.64 -9.44
N ALA A 39 14.56 0.66 -9.18
CA ALA A 39 14.87 1.66 -10.20
C ALA A 39 16.30 1.49 -10.71
N LYS A 40 17.22 1.13 -9.83
CA LYS A 40 18.62 0.84 -10.20
C LYS A 40 18.77 -0.45 -11.00
N GLN A 41 17.77 -1.32 -10.94
CA GLN A 41 17.72 -2.56 -11.71
C GLN A 41 17.01 -2.40 -13.05
N GLY A 42 16.70 -1.16 -13.44
CA GLY A 42 16.10 -0.86 -14.73
C GLY A 42 14.60 -0.65 -14.72
N TYR A 43 13.95 -0.74 -13.55
CA TYR A 43 12.51 -0.45 -13.46
C TYR A 43 12.26 1.05 -13.55
N THR A 44 11.26 1.43 -14.32
CA THR A 44 10.68 2.77 -14.30
C THR A 44 9.54 2.74 -13.29
N ILE A 45 9.71 3.44 -12.17
CA ILE A 45 8.68 3.48 -11.14
C ILE A 45 7.66 4.54 -11.52
N ARG A 46 6.37 4.16 -11.52
CA ARG A 46 5.28 5.06 -11.87
C ARG A 46 5.02 6.04 -10.73
N GLU A 47 4.57 7.22 -11.08
CA GLU A 47 4.20 8.25 -10.10
C GLU A 47 2.83 8.00 -9.50
N ASP A 48 1.92 7.42 -10.27
CA ASP A 48 0.60 7.07 -9.78
C ASP A 48 0.70 5.90 -8.77
N ALA A 49 -0.07 6.01 -7.72
CA ALA A 49 -0.07 5.06 -6.62
C ALA A 49 -1.49 4.90 -6.09
N TRP A 50 -1.69 3.83 -5.34
CA TRP A 50 -2.94 3.59 -4.65
C TRP A 50 -2.69 3.57 -3.15
N GLY A 51 -3.72 3.86 -2.39
CA GLY A 51 -3.63 3.82 -0.94
C GLY A 51 -5.00 3.83 -0.30
N GLY A 52 -5.02 3.50 0.96
CA GLY A 52 -6.23 3.46 1.74
C GLY A 52 -5.97 2.86 3.11
N ASP A 53 -7.02 2.40 3.75
CA ASP A 53 -6.92 1.67 5.00
C ASP A 53 -7.80 0.42 4.95
N LEU A 54 -7.37 -0.60 5.67
CA LEU A 54 -8.04 -1.90 5.73
C LEU A 54 -8.03 -2.44 7.15
N GLY A 55 -9.09 -3.15 7.51
CA GLY A 55 -9.11 -3.98 8.70
C GLY A 55 -8.39 -5.31 8.46
N VAL A 56 -8.14 -6.03 9.54
CA VAL A 56 -7.52 -7.36 9.48
C VAL A 56 -8.39 -8.30 8.67
N LYS A 57 -7.78 -9.02 7.74
CA LYS A 57 -8.42 -9.94 6.79
C LYS A 57 -9.24 -9.27 5.70
N ASP A 58 -9.38 -7.95 5.71
CA ASP A 58 -10.01 -7.23 4.61
C ASP A 58 -9.09 -7.14 3.40
N GLN A 59 -9.69 -7.04 2.24
CA GLN A 59 -8.99 -6.99 0.95
C GLN A 59 -9.44 -5.79 0.13
N GLN A 60 -8.52 -5.27 -0.64
CA GLN A 60 -8.80 -4.23 -1.64
C GLN A 60 -8.22 -4.66 -2.98
N ALA A 61 -9.04 -4.65 -4.00
CA ALA A 61 -8.61 -4.88 -5.37
C ALA A 61 -8.21 -3.56 -6.03
N VAL A 62 -7.06 -3.58 -6.68
CA VAL A 62 -6.58 -2.47 -7.49
C VAL A 62 -6.43 -2.97 -8.92
N THR A 63 -7.02 -2.26 -9.88
CA THR A 63 -6.97 -2.63 -11.28
C THR A 63 -5.84 -1.89 -11.99
N ALA A 64 -5.01 -2.62 -12.71
CA ALA A 64 -3.94 -2.04 -13.53
C ALA A 64 -3.99 -2.61 -14.94
N GLN A 65 -3.81 -1.76 -15.94
CA GLN A 65 -3.63 -2.18 -17.32
C GLN A 65 -2.16 -2.55 -17.50
N LEU A 66 -1.87 -3.81 -17.82
CA LEU A 66 -0.52 -4.28 -18.05
C LEU A 66 -0.36 -4.76 -19.49
N PHE A 67 0.86 -4.58 -20.02
CA PHE A 67 1.16 -4.87 -21.41
C PHE A 67 2.10 -6.06 -21.52
N LYS A 68 1.77 -6.96 -22.43
CA LYS A 68 2.66 -8.06 -22.80
C LYS A 68 4.00 -7.51 -23.29
N GLY A 69 5.08 -8.13 -22.87
CA GLY A 69 6.43 -7.71 -23.26
C GLY A 69 7.16 -6.93 -22.18
N ASN A 70 6.46 -6.45 -21.17
CA ASN A 70 7.06 -5.80 -20.01
C ASN A 70 7.10 -6.74 -18.81
N GLU A 71 8.01 -6.46 -17.90
CA GLU A 71 8.02 -7.03 -16.57
C GLU A 71 7.57 -5.95 -15.60
N TYR A 72 6.63 -6.28 -14.72
CA TYR A 72 6.10 -5.33 -13.74
C TYR A 72 6.48 -5.73 -12.33
N GLY A 73 6.73 -4.74 -11.49
CA GLY A 73 6.87 -4.90 -10.06
C GLY A 73 5.82 -4.10 -9.33
N PHE A 74 5.31 -4.66 -8.24
CA PHE A 74 4.37 -4.00 -7.32
C PHE A 74 4.98 -4.00 -5.94
N TRP A 75 5.00 -2.85 -5.28
CA TRP A 75 5.59 -2.68 -3.95
C TRP A 75 4.56 -2.09 -3.02
N LEU A 76 4.29 -2.83 -1.95
CA LEU A 76 3.27 -2.52 -0.96
C LEU A 76 3.92 -2.24 0.37
N ALA A 77 3.42 -1.24 1.08
CA ALA A 77 3.86 -0.94 2.44
C ALA A 77 2.69 -0.51 3.32
N THR A 78 2.85 -0.69 4.61
CA THR A 78 1.95 -0.16 5.63
C THR A 78 2.73 0.69 6.61
N ASP A 79 2.08 1.68 7.21
CA ASP A 79 2.65 2.48 8.29
C ASP A 79 2.58 1.78 9.64
N THR A 80 1.78 0.72 9.77
CA THR A 80 1.53 0.05 11.03
C THR A 80 2.64 -0.95 11.35
N ARG A 81 3.41 -0.70 12.39
CA ARG A 81 4.40 -1.64 12.88
C ARG A 81 3.73 -2.91 13.38
N GLY A 82 4.31 -4.06 13.04
CA GLY A 82 3.78 -5.35 13.44
C GLY A 82 2.64 -5.85 12.56
N ALA A 83 2.17 -5.06 11.61
CA ALA A 83 1.22 -5.53 10.63
C ALA A 83 1.92 -6.39 9.58
N VAL A 84 1.21 -7.39 9.09
CA VAL A 84 1.63 -8.26 7.99
C VAL A 84 0.67 -8.03 6.85
N ILE A 85 1.20 -7.62 5.71
CA ILE A 85 0.43 -7.31 4.52
C ILE A 85 0.91 -8.16 3.36
N THR A 86 0.02 -8.42 2.40
CA THR A 86 0.35 -9.16 1.19
C THR A 86 -0.26 -8.48 -0.03
N VAL A 87 0.37 -8.69 -1.17
CA VAL A 87 -0.19 -8.33 -2.47
C VAL A 87 0.00 -9.49 -3.43
N HIS A 88 -1.07 -9.86 -4.11
CA HIS A 88 -1.06 -10.91 -5.13
C HIS A 88 -1.70 -10.37 -6.40
N ILE A 89 -1.19 -10.81 -7.54
CA ILE A 89 -1.62 -10.32 -8.85
C ILE A 89 -2.39 -11.44 -9.57
N TYR A 90 -3.60 -11.10 -9.99
CA TYR A 90 -4.50 -12.00 -10.72
C TYR A 90 -4.81 -11.45 -12.10
N ASP A 91 -5.02 -12.33 -13.06
CA ASP A 91 -5.48 -11.95 -14.40
C ASP A 91 -7.00 -11.70 -14.40
N SER A 92 -7.53 -11.34 -15.57
CA SER A 92 -8.96 -11.04 -15.73
C SER A 92 -9.86 -12.25 -15.54
N ASP A 93 -9.32 -13.47 -15.62
CA ASP A 93 -10.05 -14.71 -15.35
C ASP A 93 -9.99 -15.13 -13.88
N GLY A 94 -9.34 -14.32 -13.04
CA GLY A 94 -9.18 -14.60 -11.62
C GLY A 94 -8.09 -15.60 -11.30
N LYS A 95 -7.20 -15.89 -12.23
CA LYS A 95 -6.07 -16.80 -12.00
C LYS A 95 -4.87 -16.04 -11.50
N LEU A 96 -4.14 -16.65 -10.56
CA LEU A 96 -2.90 -16.10 -10.05
C LEU A 96 -1.90 -15.97 -11.21
N ALA A 97 -1.40 -14.76 -11.43
CA ALA A 97 -0.59 -14.42 -12.59
C ALA A 97 0.83 -14.00 -12.24
N GLU A 98 1.12 -13.78 -10.98
CA GLU A 98 2.45 -13.33 -10.56
C GLU A 98 3.51 -14.42 -10.81
N THR A 99 4.72 -13.98 -11.15
CA THR A 99 5.87 -14.87 -11.29
C THR A 99 6.63 -15.03 -9.98
N GLU A 100 6.49 -14.08 -9.08
CA GLU A 100 7.23 -14.01 -7.84
C GLU A 100 6.46 -13.13 -6.87
N PHE A 101 6.48 -13.46 -5.58
CA PHE A 101 5.98 -12.59 -4.54
C PHE A 101 6.87 -12.68 -3.30
N TRP A 102 6.82 -11.65 -2.47
CA TRP A 102 7.53 -11.66 -1.19
C TRP A 102 6.75 -10.86 -0.15
N GLN A 103 7.05 -11.17 1.10
CA GLN A 103 6.49 -10.50 2.26
C GLN A 103 7.58 -10.41 3.33
N LYS A 104 7.81 -9.23 3.86
CA LYS A 104 8.80 -9.01 4.91
C LYS A 104 8.34 -7.87 5.81
N GLY A 105 7.86 -8.23 7.01
CA GLY A 105 7.37 -7.25 7.96
C GLY A 105 6.21 -6.44 7.36
N ARG A 106 6.33 -5.14 7.39
CA ARG A 106 5.31 -4.24 6.83
C ARG A 106 5.49 -3.92 5.35
N PHE A 107 6.24 -4.76 4.65
CA PHE A 107 6.47 -4.63 3.21
C PHE A 107 6.06 -5.92 2.51
N ALA A 108 5.57 -5.76 1.31
CA ALA A 108 5.26 -6.89 0.44
C ALA A 108 5.44 -6.47 -1.01
N GLY A 109 5.52 -7.44 -1.88
CA GLY A 109 5.62 -7.13 -3.29
C GLY A 109 5.33 -8.34 -4.16
N ALA A 110 5.17 -8.09 -5.44
CA ALA A 110 4.97 -9.12 -6.45
C ALA A 110 5.56 -8.66 -7.77
N LYS A 111 5.99 -9.62 -8.57
CA LYS A 111 6.42 -9.40 -9.96
C LYS A 111 5.54 -10.20 -10.88
N ILE A 112 5.33 -9.65 -12.07
CA ILE A 112 4.53 -10.31 -13.11
C ILE A 112 5.12 -9.99 -14.49
N THR A 113 5.15 -11.01 -15.34
CA THR A 113 5.44 -10.88 -16.77
C THR A 113 4.16 -11.29 -17.51
N PRO A 114 3.31 -10.34 -17.92
CA PRO A 114 2.01 -10.66 -18.47
C PRO A 114 2.11 -11.47 -19.75
N ASN A 115 1.31 -12.53 -19.87
CA ASN A 115 1.16 -13.30 -21.10
C ASN A 115 0.30 -12.59 -22.13
N LYS A 116 -0.61 -11.75 -21.67
CA LYS A 116 -1.54 -10.98 -22.48
C LYS A 116 -1.62 -9.54 -21.98
N THR A 117 -1.74 -8.62 -22.89
CA THR A 117 -2.10 -7.23 -22.57
C THR A 117 -3.54 -7.22 -22.08
N GLY A 118 -3.81 -6.57 -20.97
CA GLY A 118 -5.15 -6.46 -20.44
C GLY A 118 -5.20 -5.99 -18.99
N ALA A 119 -6.35 -6.15 -18.40
CA ALA A 119 -6.59 -5.77 -17.01
C ALA A 119 -6.09 -6.88 -16.07
N TYR A 120 -5.36 -6.46 -15.04
CA TYR A 120 -4.87 -7.31 -13.96
C TYR A 120 -5.29 -6.70 -12.63
N TYR A 121 -5.41 -7.54 -11.63
CA TYR A 121 -5.89 -7.13 -10.32
C TYR A 121 -4.83 -7.41 -9.27
N ALA A 122 -4.41 -6.36 -8.59
CA ALA A 122 -3.56 -6.47 -7.42
C ALA A 122 -4.47 -6.53 -6.19
N ILE A 123 -4.43 -7.63 -5.46
CA ILE A 123 -5.24 -7.80 -4.25
C ILE A 123 -4.36 -7.54 -3.04
N VAL A 124 -4.67 -6.46 -2.34
CA VAL A 124 -4.00 -6.05 -1.10
C VAL A 124 -4.77 -6.62 0.08
N THR A 125 -4.08 -7.28 0.99
CA THR A 125 -4.69 -7.86 2.20
C THR A 125 -3.86 -7.48 3.42
N VAL A 126 -4.54 -7.09 4.49
CA VAL A 126 -3.93 -7.00 5.82
C VAL A 126 -4.15 -8.34 6.52
N GLU A 127 -3.10 -9.16 6.59
CA GLU A 127 -3.19 -10.50 7.16
C GLU A 127 -3.26 -10.49 8.67
N LYS A 128 -2.47 -9.62 9.29
CA LYS A 128 -2.38 -9.44 10.74
C LYS A 128 -2.09 -7.98 11.05
N SER A 129 -2.60 -7.48 12.15
CA SER A 129 -2.25 -6.15 12.64
C SER A 129 -2.56 -6.04 14.13
N PRO A 130 -1.75 -5.28 14.90
CA PRO A 130 -2.08 -4.92 16.26
C PRO A 130 -3.15 -3.83 16.37
N GLN A 131 -3.55 -3.24 15.24
CA GLN A 131 -4.56 -2.18 15.17
C GLN A 131 -5.77 -2.65 14.37
N GLU A 132 -6.93 -2.06 14.65
CA GLU A 132 -8.16 -2.38 13.90
C GLU A 132 -8.07 -2.02 12.43
N ARG A 133 -7.42 -0.90 12.13
CA ARG A 133 -7.23 -0.40 10.77
C ARG A 133 -5.75 -0.16 10.53
N SER A 134 -5.29 -0.49 9.33
CA SER A 134 -3.92 -0.23 8.89
C SER A 134 -3.95 0.52 7.57
N ASN A 135 -3.18 1.59 7.49
CA ASN A 135 -3.01 2.30 6.23
C ASN A 135 -2.01 1.57 5.35
N TRP A 136 -2.27 1.58 4.06
CA TRP A 136 -1.42 0.94 3.08
C TRP A 136 -1.23 1.84 1.87
N ALA A 137 -0.15 1.60 1.14
CA ALA A 137 0.09 2.22 -0.15
C ALA A 137 0.77 1.22 -1.08
N LEU A 138 0.42 1.28 -2.36
CA LEU A 138 0.94 0.42 -3.40
C LEU A 138 1.48 1.29 -4.53
N VAL A 139 2.73 1.04 -4.90
CA VAL A 139 3.36 1.64 -6.08
C VAL A 139 3.75 0.54 -7.06
N TYR A 140 3.91 0.86 -8.33
CA TYR A 140 4.31 -0.12 -9.31
C TYR A 140 5.22 0.50 -10.37
N GLY A 141 5.88 -0.36 -11.12
CA GLY A 141 6.77 0.06 -12.17
C GLY A 141 6.99 -1.07 -13.16
N TYR A 142 7.77 -0.79 -14.20
CA TYR A 142 8.01 -1.75 -15.28
C TYR A 142 9.42 -1.59 -15.85
N ARG A 143 9.85 -2.62 -16.55
CA ARG A 143 11.07 -2.60 -17.35
C ARG A 143 10.95 -3.52 -18.56
#